data_c7525fcd99fd7a148102b679838cb084
#
_entry.id   c7525fcd99fd7a148102b679838cb084
#
_cell.length_a   1.000
_cell.length_b   1.000
_cell.length_c   1.000
_cell.angle_alpha   90.00
_cell.angle_beta   90.00
_cell.angle_gamma   90.00
#
_symmetry.space_group_name_H-M   'P 1'
#
loop_
_entity.id
_entity.type
_entity.pdbx_description
1 polymer ?
#
loop_
_entity_poly.entity_id
_entity_poly.type
_entity_poly.pdbx_seq_one_letter_code
_entity_poly.pdbx_strand_id
1 'polypeptide(L)'
;LSLHDALPISKAFDGDSKAAGYNEVMTTINEFNKILQNLYDRGYVLVRIHDLAHEEDDPATGTKHMVEGNILLPPGKKPIVMSQDDVCYYEYMTGDGFANRLVIGDDGKPTTEMDMPDGTKQRGNFDLIPILDQFVKEHPDFSYKGAKAIIAVTGYNGVFGYRTDASYQGKNPNIEADKETVKKIAQALKDDGYELASHSWGHRHLGSIPYQDFVTDTDKWDQNVASLIGPTDIILYPFGTDIADWHPYKDDNPRYIYLRDKGFRYFCTVDSSKYWVQINGDVFRQGRRNLDGYRMWRDINEPNNQKLSDLFNASEVFDPVRPTPVGEIRS
;
A
#
# COMPACT_ATOMS: atom_id res chain seq x y z
N LEU A 1 -7.35 -4.65 -1.45
CA LEU A 1 -6.58 -4.66 -2.69
C LEU A 1 -5.18 -4.13 -2.45
N SER A 2 -4.20 -4.64 -3.15
CA SER A 2 -2.81 -4.23 -3.06
C SER A 2 -2.32 -3.76 -4.41
N LEU A 3 -1.74 -2.57 -4.44
CA LEU A 3 -1.09 -1.96 -5.60
C LEU A 3 0.38 -1.72 -5.25
N HIS A 4 1.23 -1.82 -6.25
CA HIS A 4 2.54 -1.19 -6.28
C HIS A 4 2.41 0.08 -7.14
N ASP A 5 3.44 0.91 -7.18
CA ASP A 5 3.40 2.22 -7.84
C ASP A 5 2.70 2.20 -9.21
N ALA A 6 1.91 3.22 -9.52
CA ALA A 6 1.27 3.38 -10.82
C ALA A 6 2.22 4.06 -11.81
N LEU A 7 2.24 3.60 -13.06
CA LEU A 7 3.21 3.97 -14.08
C LEU A 7 2.69 4.93 -15.13
N PRO A 8 3.40 6.03 -15.44
CA PRO A 8 3.44 6.60 -16.77
C PRO A 8 4.47 5.82 -17.62
N ILE A 9 4.02 5.18 -18.66
CA ILE A 9 4.53 3.98 -19.34
C ILE A 9 5.85 4.12 -20.11
N SER A 10 6.51 5.26 -20.25
CA SER A 10 7.49 5.43 -21.34
C SER A 10 8.81 4.68 -21.21
N LYS A 11 9.21 4.24 -20.00
CA LYS A 11 10.50 3.58 -19.80
C LYS A 11 10.45 2.32 -18.93
N ALA A 12 9.39 2.09 -18.16
CA ALA A 12 9.33 0.94 -17.28
C ALA A 12 9.38 -0.43 -18.01
N PHE A 13 9.06 -0.43 -19.32
CA PHE A 13 9.05 -1.63 -20.16
C PHE A 13 10.07 -1.54 -21.31
N ASP A 14 11.19 -0.84 -21.12
CA ASP A 14 12.19 -0.61 -22.15
C ASP A 14 13.13 -1.81 -22.41
N GLY A 15 12.97 -2.89 -21.63
CA GLY A 15 13.72 -4.13 -21.78
C GLY A 15 15.03 -4.18 -20.98
N ASP A 16 15.26 -3.22 -20.10
CA ASP A 16 16.39 -3.28 -19.18
C ASP A 16 16.21 -4.40 -18.13
N SER A 17 17.19 -4.57 -17.25
CA SER A 17 17.18 -5.65 -16.23
C SER A 17 16.05 -5.53 -15.19
N LYS A 18 15.40 -4.36 -15.06
CA LYS A 18 14.32 -4.09 -14.12
C LYS A 18 12.94 -4.24 -14.75
N ALA A 19 12.86 -4.08 -16.09
CA ALA A 19 11.60 -4.04 -16.82
C ALA A 19 10.71 -5.28 -16.58
N ALA A 20 11.30 -6.46 -16.45
CA ALA A 20 10.56 -7.68 -16.18
C ALA A 20 9.93 -7.67 -14.79
N GLY A 21 10.64 -7.18 -13.77
CA GLY A 21 10.10 -6.99 -12.41
C GLY A 21 8.97 -5.96 -12.38
N TYR A 22 9.13 -4.82 -13.05
CA TYR A 22 8.06 -3.83 -13.17
C TYR A 22 6.82 -4.41 -13.87
N ASN A 23 7.03 -5.19 -14.94
CA ASN A 23 5.92 -5.84 -15.64
C ASN A 23 5.15 -6.84 -14.75
N GLU A 24 5.85 -7.53 -13.86
CA GLU A 24 5.25 -8.46 -12.91
C GLU A 24 4.40 -7.74 -11.86
N VAL A 25 4.99 -6.75 -11.15
CA VAL A 25 4.45 -6.28 -9.88
C VAL A 25 3.71 -4.95 -9.97
N MET A 26 3.96 -4.12 -11.00
CA MET A 26 3.37 -2.78 -11.07
C MET A 26 2.02 -2.78 -11.79
N THR A 27 1.21 -1.76 -11.50
CA THR A 27 -0.04 -1.47 -12.20
C THR A 27 0.15 -0.21 -13.04
N THR A 28 -0.24 -0.20 -14.32
CA THR A 28 -0.13 1.02 -15.12
C THR A 28 -1.21 2.03 -14.72
N ILE A 29 -0.98 3.32 -14.98
CA ILE A 29 -1.98 4.37 -14.76
C ILE A 29 -3.27 4.07 -15.55
N ASN A 30 -3.13 3.58 -16.78
CA ASN A 30 -4.28 3.19 -17.61
C ASN A 30 -5.08 2.04 -16.97
N GLU A 31 -4.39 1.02 -16.46
CA GLU A 31 -5.03 -0.07 -15.72
C GLU A 31 -5.70 0.44 -14.45
N PHE A 32 -5.01 1.27 -13.68
CA PHE A 32 -5.57 1.77 -12.42
C PHE A 32 -6.84 2.60 -12.64
N ASN A 33 -6.87 3.47 -13.63
CA ASN A 33 -8.08 4.22 -13.99
C ASN A 33 -9.25 3.28 -14.37
N LYS A 34 -8.98 2.24 -15.18
CA LYS A 34 -10.00 1.24 -15.53
C LYS A 34 -10.45 0.42 -14.33
N ILE A 35 -9.54 0.07 -13.41
CA ILE A 35 -9.87 -0.62 -12.16
C ILE A 35 -10.82 0.23 -11.31
N LEU A 36 -10.51 1.50 -11.09
CA LEU A 36 -11.36 2.41 -10.32
C LEU A 36 -12.76 2.50 -10.92
N GLN A 37 -12.88 2.69 -12.24
CA GLN A 37 -14.17 2.74 -12.92
C GLN A 37 -14.95 1.43 -12.75
N ASN A 38 -14.29 0.28 -12.96
CA ASN A 38 -14.94 -1.02 -12.78
C ASN A 38 -15.42 -1.26 -11.35
N LEU A 39 -14.62 -0.90 -10.35
CA LEU A 39 -15.02 -1.00 -8.95
C LEU A 39 -16.25 -0.15 -8.64
N TYR A 40 -16.26 1.09 -9.13
CA TYR A 40 -17.38 2.01 -8.97
C TYR A 40 -18.66 1.47 -9.64
N ASP A 41 -18.58 1.05 -10.90
CA ASP A 41 -19.70 0.51 -11.68
C ASP A 41 -20.29 -0.76 -11.07
N ARG A 42 -19.45 -1.55 -10.40
CA ARG A 42 -19.88 -2.78 -9.67
C ARG A 42 -20.34 -2.51 -8.24
N GLY A 43 -20.45 -1.24 -7.85
CA GLY A 43 -21.00 -0.81 -6.57
C GLY A 43 -20.05 -0.97 -5.38
N TYR A 44 -18.74 -1.06 -5.61
CA TYR A 44 -17.78 -0.98 -4.51
C TYR A 44 -17.68 0.44 -3.96
N VAL A 45 -17.41 0.56 -2.67
CA VAL A 45 -17.23 1.82 -1.94
C VAL A 45 -16.01 1.68 -1.04
N LEU A 46 -15.11 2.62 -1.12
CA LEU A 46 -13.92 2.67 -0.27
C LEU A 46 -14.31 2.87 1.20
N VAL A 47 -13.74 2.07 2.07
CA VAL A 47 -13.85 2.18 3.52
C VAL A 47 -12.45 2.11 4.14
N ARG A 48 -12.27 2.67 5.33
CA ARG A 48 -11.03 2.49 6.10
C ARG A 48 -10.97 1.08 6.67
N ILE A 49 -9.76 0.59 6.93
CA ILE A 49 -9.62 -0.68 7.64
C ILE A 49 -10.22 -0.57 9.06
N HIS A 50 -10.12 0.60 9.69
CA HIS A 50 -10.72 0.90 10.98
C HIS A 50 -12.27 0.97 10.96
N ASP A 51 -12.88 1.13 9.79
CA ASP A 51 -14.34 0.97 9.63
C ASP A 51 -14.77 -0.51 9.64
N LEU A 52 -13.87 -1.45 9.24
CA LEU A 52 -14.16 -2.90 9.25
C LEU A 52 -14.13 -3.49 10.65
N ALA A 53 -13.23 -3.01 11.49
CA ALA A 53 -13.08 -3.43 12.88
C ALA A 53 -12.42 -2.31 13.68
N HIS A 54 -12.66 -2.27 14.99
CA HIS A 54 -12.04 -1.31 15.91
C HIS A 54 -11.86 -1.93 17.28
N GLU A 55 -10.96 -1.37 18.08
CA GLU A 55 -10.76 -1.79 19.47
C GLU A 55 -11.86 -1.23 20.38
N GLU A 56 -12.39 -2.09 21.25
CA GLU A 56 -13.25 -1.71 22.37
C GLU A 56 -12.67 -2.22 23.70
N ASP A 57 -12.93 -1.48 24.79
CA ASP A 57 -12.59 -1.93 26.13
C ASP A 57 -13.66 -2.92 26.61
N ASP A 58 -13.25 -4.11 27.05
CA ASP A 58 -14.13 -5.02 27.79
C ASP A 58 -14.45 -4.42 29.15
N PRO A 59 -15.71 -4.04 29.43
CA PRO A 59 -16.07 -3.39 30.67
C PRO A 59 -15.89 -4.26 31.93
N ALA A 60 -15.77 -5.59 31.76
CA ALA A 60 -15.58 -6.53 32.86
C ALA A 60 -14.11 -6.70 33.24
N THR A 61 -13.21 -6.65 32.26
CA THR A 61 -11.78 -6.97 32.45
C THR A 61 -10.87 -5.76 32.25
N GLY A 62 -11.34 -4.70 31.57
CA GLY A 62 -10.54 -3.56 31.15
C GLY A 62 -9.51 -3.91 30.06
N THR A 63 -9.59 -5.11 29.48
CA THR A 63 -8.74 -5.49 28.34
C THR A 63 -9.35 -5.01 27.03
N LYS A 64 -8.51 -4.64 26.08
CA LYS A 64 -8.96 -4.29 24.75
C LYS A 64 -9.21 -5.53 23.90
N HIS A 65 -10.26 -5.47 23.11
CA HIS A 65 -10.54 -6.49 22.10
C HIS A 65 -11.02 -5.86 20.80
N MET A 66 -10.75 -6.52 19.71
CA MET A 66 -11.17 -6.11 18.37
C MET A 66 -12.62 -6.54 18.14
N VAL A 67 -13.45 -5.60 17.73
CA VAL A 67 -14.85 -5.84 17.36
C VAL A 67 -15.11 -5.52 15.92
N GLU A 68 -16.09 -6.19 15.34
CA GLU A 68 -16.54 -5.92 13.97
C GLU A 68 -17.16 -4.52 13.87
N GLY A 69 -16.76 -3.76 12.85
CA GLY A 69 -17.29 -2.43 12.56
C GLY A 69 -18.71 -2.48 11.97
N ASN A 70 -19.41 -1.37 12.09
CA ASN A 70 -20.76 -1.22 11.56
C ASN A 70 -20.77 -0.25 10.37
N ILE A 71 -20.57 -0.75 9.16
CA ILE A 71 -20.57 0.02 7.92
C ILE A 71 -21.97 0.01 7.31
N LEU A 72 -22.60 1.17 7.23
CA LEU A 72 -23.92 1.33 6.64
C LEU A 72 -23.78 1.90 5.22
N LEU A 73 -23.98 1.07 4.22
CA LEU A 73 -23.96 1.44 2.80
C LEU A 73 -25.37 1.32 2.19
N PRO A 74 -25.67 2.08 1.14
CA PRO A 74 -26.91 1.90 0.37
C PRO A 74 -27.06 0.48 -0.17
N PRO A 75 -28.29 0.00 -0.40
CA PRO A 75 -28.53 -1.33 -0.98
C PRO A 75 -27.73 -1.56 -2.27
N GLY A 76 -27.10 -2.72 -2.38
CA GLY A 76 -26.28 -3.12 -3.53
C GLY A 76 -24.84 -2.61 -3.53
N LYS A 77 -24.49 -1.71 -2.64
CA LYS A 77 -23.10 -1.28 -2.45
C LYS A 77 -22.30 -2.26 -1.58
N LYS A 78 -20.99 -2.37 -1.82
CA LYS A 78 -20.08 -3.31 -1.17
C LYS A 78 -18.84 -2.58 -0.65
N PRO A 79 -18.42 -2.79 0.60
CA PRO A 79 -17.21 -2.15 1.11
C PRO A 79 -15.95 -2.77 0.49
N ILE A 80 -14.92 -1.95 0.29
CA ILE A 80 -13.61 -2.39 -0.14
C ILE A 80 -12.52 -1.54 0.51
N VAL A 81 -11.44 -2.19 0.98
CA VAL A 81 -10.22 -1.51 1.43
C VAL A 81 -9.19 -1.59 0.32
N MET A 82 -8.59 -0.48 -0.03
CA MET A 82 -7.51 -0.36 -1.00
C MET A 82 -6.20 -0.04 -0.29
N SER A 83 -5.08 -0.53 -0.79
CA SER A 83 -3.76 -0.18 -0.27
C SER A 83 -2.75 -0.05 -1.40
N GLN A 84 -1.75 0.78 -1.18
CA GLN A 84 -0.55 0.85 -2.00
C GLN A 84 0.66 0.53 -1.13
N ASP A 85 1.48 -0.40 -1.59
CA ASP A 85 2.71 -0.82 -0.94
C ASP A 85 3.90 0.00 -1.49
N ASP A 86 5.01 0.04 -0.75
CA ASP A 86 6.30 0.61 -1.17
C ASP A 86 6.30 2.11 -1.48
N VAL A 87 5.45 2.92 -0.84
CA VAL A 87 5.39 4.36 -1.11
C VAL A 87 6.59 5.10 -0.49
N CYS A 88 7.78 4.70 -0.92
CA CYS A 88 9.05 5.39 -0.62
C CYS A 88 9.73 5.93 -1.88
N TYR A 89 9.23 5.61 -3.07
CA TYR A 89 9.79 6.01 -4.37
C TYR A 89 11.29 5.71 -4.42
N TYR A 90 11.61 4.43 -4.64
CA TYR A 90 12.95 3.90 -4.56
C TYR A 90 13.91 4.62 -5.51
N GLU A 91 15.14 4.85 -5.02
CA GLU A 91 16.17 5.55 -5.76
C GLU A 91 16.51 4.85 -7.09
N TYR A 92 16.48 3.52 -7.11
CA TYR A 92 16.77 2.72 -8.32
C TYR A 92 15.71 2.85 -9.43
N MET A 93 14.50 3.34 -9.10
CA MET A 93 13.40 3.55 -10.06
C MET A 93 13.49 4.90 -10.76
N THR A 94 14.43 5.77 -10.34
CA THR A 94 14.58 7.11 -10.90
C THR A 94 14.93 7.04 -12.38
N GLY A 95 14.12 7.69 -13.21
CA GLY A 95 14.31 7.71 -14.67
C GLY A 95 13.58 6.62 -15.45
N ASP A 96 12.96 5.64 -14.76
CA ASP A 96 12.23 4.55 -15.40
C ASP A 96 10.74 4.88 -15.65
N GLY A 97 10.35 6.15 -15.50
CA GLY A 97 9.00 6.61 -15.78
C GLY A 97 8.08 6.63 -14.56
N PHE A 98 8.61 6.49 -13.35
CA PHE A 98 7.86 6.62 -12.10
C PHE A 98 7.90 8.03 -11.54
N ALA A 99 6.93 8.38 -10.70
CA ALA A 99 7.05 9.54 -9.82
C ALA A 99 8.30 9.41 -8.93
N ASN A 100 8.91 10.54 -8.59
CA ASN A 100 10.10 10.55 -7.76
C ASN A 100 9.77 10.83 -6.29
N ARG A 101 8.66 11.52 -6.04
CA ARG A 101 8.25 11.88 -4.67
C ARG A 101 6.82 12.37 -4.58
N LEU A 102 6.29 12.37 -3.36
CA LEU A 102 5.11 13.14 -3.02
C LEU A 102 5.51 14.59 -2.71
N VAL A 103 4.64 15.52 -3.06
CA VAL A 103 4.74 16.94 -2.73
C VAL A 103 3.37 17.47 -2.32
N ILE A 104 3.32 18.63 -1.68
CA ILE A 104 2.06 19.35 -1.48
C ILE A 104 1.79 20.19 -2.72
N GLY A 105 0.62 20.00 -3.33
CA GLY A 105 0.14 20.80 -4.46
C GLY A 105 -0.30 22.20 -4.04
N ASP A 106 -0.64 23.02 -5.03
CA ASP A 106 -1.08 24.40 -4.81
C ASP A 106 -2.44 24.48 -4.08
N ASP A 107 -3.23 23.41 -4.12
CA ASP A 107 -4.48 23.22 -3.39
C ASP A 107 -4.28 22.71 -1.95
N GLY A 108 -3.03 22.52 -1.51
CA GLY A 108 -2.67 22.01 -0.19
C GLY A 108 -2.78 20.49 -0.03
N LYS A 109 -3.12 19.76 -1.10
CA LYS A 109 -3.26 18.31 -1.09
C LYS A 109 -1.96 17.60 -1.53
N PRO A 110 -1.75 16.34 -1.10
CA PRO A 110 -0.66 15.54 -1.63
C PRO A 110 -0.81 15.26 -3.12
N THR A 111 0.26 15.45 -3.88
CA THR A 111 0.34 15.09 -5.30
C THR A 111 1.71 14.53 -5.60
N THR A 112 1.94 14.06 -6.82
CA THR A 112 3.23 13.50 -7.23
C THR A 112 4.05 14.47 -8.06
N GLU A 113 5.37 14.38 -7.90
CA GLU A 113 6.36 15.10 -8.71
C GLU A 113 7.28 14.09 -9.42
N MET A 114 7.52 14.30 -10.71
CA MET A 114 8.41 13.49 -11.54
C MET A 114 9.52 14.35 -12.11
N ASP A 115 10.75 13.84 -12.04
CA ASP A 115 11.91 14.43 -12.68
C ASP A 115 11.93 14.02 -14.16
N MET A 116 11.84 14.99 -15.05
CA MET A 116 11.76 14.74 -16.50
C MET A 116 13.14 14.59 -17.13
N PRO A 117 13.26 13.89 -18.30
CA PRO A 117 14.55 13.67 -18.96
C PRO A 117 15.29 14.96 -19.38
N ASP A 118 14.57 16.07 -19.55
CA ASP A 118 15.14 17.40 -19.86
C ASP A 118 15.60 18.15 -18.60
N GLY A 119 15.53 17.54 -17.42
CA GLY A 119 15.91 18.11 -16.14
C GLY A 119 14.83 18.99 -15.50
N THR A 120 13.67 19.14 -16.13
CA THR A 120 12.52 19.82 -15.52
C THR A 120 11.78 18.90 -14.54
N LYS A 121 10.92 19.47 -13.70
CA LYS A 121 10.05 18.74 -12.80
C LYS A 121 8.60 18.97 -13.20
N GLN A 122 7.83 17.90 -13.24
CA GLN A 122 6.40 17.99 -13.47
C GLN A 122 5.65 17.47 -12.25
N ARG A 123 4.53 18.14 -11.93
CA ARG A 123 3.55 17.67 -10.94
C ARG A 123 2.32 17.19 -11.66
N GLY A 124 1.72 16.12 -11.16
CA GLY A 124 0.54 15.57 -11.80
C GLY A 124 0.11 14.20 -11.24
N ASN A 125 -0.77 13.56 -11.99
CA ASN A 125 -1.37 12.28 -11.62
C ASN A 125 -0.46 11.12 -12.06
N PHE A 126 0.69 11.00 -11.41
CA PHE A 126 1.72 10.00 -11.77
C PHE A 126 1.73 8.80 -10.82
N ASP A 127 0.80 8.72 -9.86
CA ASP A 127 0.66 7.59 -8.95
C ASP A 127 -0.75 7.55 -8.34
N LEU A 128 -1.05 6.52 -7.51
CA LEU A 128 -2.35 6.25 -6.91
C LEU A 128 -2.98 7.48 -6.25
N ILE A 129 -2.24 8.21 -5.42
CA ILE A 129 -2.81 9.26 -4.54
C ILE A 129 -3.53 10.33 -5.34
N PRO A 130 -2.91 11.08 -6.27
CA PRO A 130 -3.61 12.12 -7.01
C PRO A 130 -4.67 11.57 -7.98
N ILE A 131 -4.49 10.33 -8.50
CA ILE A 131 -5.49 9.68 -9.35
C ILE A 131 -6.74 9.34 -8.56
N LEU A 132 -6.58 8.76 -7.37
CA LEU A 132 -7.69 8.41 -6.50
C LEU A 132 -8.41 9.64 -5.99
N ASP A 133 -7.69 10.71 -5.67
CA ASP A 133 -8.26 11.99 -5.25
C ASP A 133 -9.15 12.60 -6.34
N GLN A 134 -8.66 12.59 -7.58
CA GLN A 134 -9.43 13.04 -8.72
C GLN A 134 -10.69 12.18 -8.92
N PHE A 135 -10.55 10.86 -8.85
CA PHE A 135 -11.68 9.93 -9.01
C PHE A 135 -12.74 10.11 -7.92
N VAL A 136 -12.35 10.23 -6.65
CA VAL A 136 -13.27 10.47 -5.53
C VAL A 136 -13.93 11.85 -5.63
N LYS A 137 -13.22 12.85 -6.13
CA LYS A 137 -13.81 14.18 -6.39
C LYS A 137 -14.92 14.12 -7.45
N GLU A 138 -14.75 13.30 -8.48
CA GLU A 138 -15.75 13.08 -9.54
C GLU A 138 -16.87 12.14 -9.09
N HIS A 139 -16.57 11.20 -8.21
CA HIS A 139 -17.48 10.19 -7.67
C HIS A 139 -17.47 10.17 -6.14
N PRO A 140 -18.04 11.19 -5.46
CA PRO A 140 -17.95 11.30 -3.99
C PRO A 140 -18.62 10.15 -3.24
N ASP A 141 -19.59 9.45 -3.85
CA ASP A 141 -20.25 8.27 -3.31
C ASP A 141 -19.38 6.98 -3.40
N PHE A 142 -18.21 7.04 -4.04
CA PHE A 142 -17.20 5.97 -4.02
C PHE A 142 -16.43 5.92 -2.71
N SER A 143 -16.53 6.92 -1.84
CA SER A 143 -15.80 7.06 -0.58
C SER A 143 -16.75 7.15 0.61
N TYR A 144 -16.70 6.18 1.51
CA TYR A 144 -17.46 6.18 2.76
C TYR A 144 -16.80 7.11 3.77
N LYS A 145 -17.50 8.19 4.16
CA LYS A 145 -17.01 9.19 5.13
C LYS A 145 -15.61 9.73 4.80
N GLY A 146 -15.28 9.90 3.53
CA GLY A 146 -13.99 10.41 3.09
C GLY A 146 -12.85 9.38 3.14
N ALA A 147 -13.15 8.10 3.28
CA ALA A 147 -12.14 7.02 3.25
C ALA A 147 -11.44 6.95 1.91
N LYS A 148 -10.14 6.72 1.92
CA LYS A 148 -9.32 6.50 0.71
C LYS A 148 -8.53 5.19 0.83
N ALA A 149 -7.23 5.21 0.57
CA ALA A 149 -6.40 4.01 0.61
C ALA A 149 -5.48 3.98 1.84
N ILE A 150 -4.95 2.80 2.14
CA ILE A 150 -3.81 2.62 3.04
C ILE A 150 -2.54 2.85 2.23
N ILE A 151 -1.65 3.71 2.72
CA ILE A 151 -0.35 4.00 2.14
C ILE A 151 0.72 3.34 3.02
N ALA A 152 1.32 2.27 2.52
CA ALA A 152 2.30 1.50 3.27
C ALA A 152 3.72 1.91 2.88
N VAL A 153 4.53 2.23 3.89
CA VAL A 153 5.83 2.87 3.73
C VAL A 153 6.94 1.94 4.18
N THR A 154 7.91 1.69 3.30
CA THR A 154 9.23 1.13 3.64
C THR A 154 10.18 2.25 4.06
N GLY A 155 11.30 1.90 4.71
CA GLY A 155 12.16 2.91 5.35
C GLY A 155 13.56 3.07 4.78
N TYR A 156 14.17 2.00 4.24
CA TYR A 156 15.61 2.01 3.93
C TYR A 156 16.06 2.99 2.84
N ASN A 157 15.16 3.44 1.98
CA ASN A 157 15.41 4.51 1.00
C ASN A 157 14.82 5.87 1.42
N GLY A 158 14.31 5.97 2.65
CA GLY A 158 13.61 7.15 3.15
C GLY A 158 12.09 7.07 2.94
N VAL A 159 11.40 8.19 3.02
CA VAL A 159 9.94 8.27 3.07
C VAL A 159 9.42 9.19 1.96
N PHE A 160 8.40 8.75 1.22
CA PHE A 160 7.72 9.54 0.17
C PHE A 160 8.64 10.13 -0.90
N GLY A 161 9.80 9.49 -1.17
CA GLY A 161 10.79 9.96 -2.14
C GLY A 161 11.86 10.90 -1.57
N TYR A 162 11.80 11.21 -0.28
CA TYR A 162 12.80 11.98 0.45
C TYR A 162 13.79 11.05 1.16
N ARG A 163 15.07 11.27 0.96
CA ARG A 163 16.15 10.42 1.48
C ARG A 163 16.42 10.72 2.95
N THR A 164 15.46 10.34 3.82
CA THR A 164 15.43 10.69 5.25
C THR A 164 15.97 9.61 6.17
N ASP A 165 16.28 8.41 5.67
CA ASP A 165 16.85 7.33 6.47
C ASP A 165 18.23 7.70 7.03
N ALA A 166 18.57 7.15 8.18
CA ALA A 166 19.85 7.42 8.85
C ALA A 166 21.09 7.10 7.97
N SER A 167 20.97 6.17 7.02
CA SER A 167 22.03 5.83 6.06
C SER A 167 22.39 6.96 5.08
N TYR A 168 21.51 7.96 4.96
CA TYR A 168 21.75 9.17 4.17
C TYR A 168 22.37 10.32 4.96
N GLN A 169 22.61 10.13 6.25
CA GLN A 169 23.32 11.12 7.07
C GLN A 169 24.70 11.41 6.45
N GLY A 170 25.00 12.70 6.20
CA GLY A 170 26.21 13.13 5.51
C GLY A 170 26.20 12.97 3.98
N LYS A 171 25.23 12.29 3.39
CA LYS A 171 25.03 12.19 1.94
C LYS A 171 23.95 13.15 1.43
N ASN A 172 22.88 13.32 2.20
CA ASN A 172 21.81 14.27 1.92
C ASN A 172 22.02 15.54 2.76
N PRO A 173 22.47 16.66 2.16
CA PRO A 173 22.68 17.91 2.91
C PRO A 173 21.37 18.54 3.41
N ASN A 174 20.22 18.13 2.86
CA ASN A 174 18.90 18.68 3.19
C ASN A 174 18.09 17.75 4.11
N ILE A 175 18.70 16.71 4.68
CA ILE A 175 17.98 15.62 5.37
C ILE A 175 16.98 16.13 6.44
N GLU A 176 17.33 17.16 7.20
CA GLU A 176 16.43 17.70 8.24
C GLU A 176 15.26 18.49 7.62
N ALA A 177 15.48 19.25 6.55
CA ALA A 177 14.41 19.91 5.81
C ALA A 177 13.46 18.89 5.12
N ASP A 178 14.03 17.82 4.59
CA ASP A 178 13.29 16.71 3.99
C ASP A 178 12.40 16.00 5.04
N LYS A 179 12.91 15.76 6.25
CA LYS A 179 12.13 15.22 7.36
C LYS A 179 10.92 16.09 7.70
N GLU A 180 11.10 17.40 7.77
CA GLU A 180 9.99 18.34 8.02
C GLU A 180 8.98 18.34 6.86
N THR A 181 9.44 18.19 5.63
CA THR A 181 8.58 18.05 4.45
C THR A 181 7.76 16.77 4.52
N VAL A 182 8.38 15.63 4.86
CA VAL A 182 7.70 14.34 5.04
C VAL A 182 6.60 14.43 6.11
N LYS A 183 6.87 15.07 7.25
CA LYS A 183 5.86 15.26 8.31
C LYS A 183 4.63 16.01 7.81
N LYS A 184 4.83 17.06 7.00
CA LYS A 184 3.73 17.83 6.41
C LYS A 184 2.92 17.01 5.42
N ILE A 185 3.59 16.22 4.56
CA ILE A 185 2.93 15.33 3.60
C ILE A 185 2.13 14.24 4.34
N ALA A 186 2.73 13.63 5.38
CA ALA A 186 2.04 12.63 6.18
C ALA A 186 0.77 13.18 6.85
N GLN A 187 0.81 14.39 7.38
CA GLN A 187 -0.38 15.04 7.95
C GLN A 187 -1.42 15.32 6.86
N ALA A 188 -1.00 15.85 5.71
CA ALA A 188 -1.91 16.13 4.61
C ALA A 188 -2.59 14.85 4.06
N LEU A 189 -1.88 13.72 3.99
CA LEU A 189 -2.47 12.43 3.63
C LEU A 189 -3.56 12.00 4.63
N LYS A 190 -3.29 12.10 5.92
CA LYS A 190 -4.26 11.77 6.97
C LYS A 190 -5.50 12.68 6.91
N ASP A 191 -5.29 13.98 6.75
CA ASP A 191 -6.36 14.96 6.66
C ASP A 191 -7.24 14.73 5.42
N ASP A 192 -6.64 14.18 4.35
CA ASP A 192 -7.34 13.86 3.10
C ASP A 192 -7.96 12.45 3.06
N GLY A 193 -7.90 11.70 4.18
CA GLY A 193 -8.60 10.43 4.36
C GLY A 193 -7.81 9.16 4.08
N TYR A 194 -6.49 9.27 3.88
CA TYR A 194 -5.59 8.12 3.79
C TYR A 194 -5.21 7.59 5.17
N GLU A 195 -4.99 6.29 5.26
CA GLU A 195 -4.40 5.63 6.42
C GLU A 195 -2.94 5.31 6.11
N LEU A 196 -2.03 5.53 7.07
CA LEU A 196 -0.61 5.22 6.88
C LEU A 196 -0.26 3.90 7.56
N ALA A 197 0.61 3.11 6.96
CA ALA A 197 0.96 1.78 7.45
C ALA A 197 2.46 1.49 7.36
N SER A 198 2.91 0.53 8.17
CA SER A 198 4.24 -0.05 8.03
C SER A 198 4.28 -1.06 6.89
N HIS A 199 5.36 -0.97 6.07
CA HIS A 199 5.73 -2.02 5.12
C HIS A 199 7.15 -2.55 5.41
N SER A 200 7.49 -2.66 6.69
CA SER A 200 8.83 -2.91 7.25
C SER A 200 9.87 -1.84 6.88
N TRP A 201 11.01 -1.80 7.58
CA TRP A 201 12.07 -0.88 7.21
C TRP A 201 12.80 -1.33 5.94
N GLY A 202 13.20 -2.59 5.88
CA GLY A 202 14.06 -3.13 4.84
C GLY A 202 13.35 -3.97 3.77
N HIS A 203 12.01 -3.91 3.67
CA HIS A 203 11.21 -4.73 2.76
C HIS A 203 11.60 -6.21 2.86
N ARG A 204 11.49 -6.78 4.07
CA ARG A 204 11.97 -8.13 4.40
C ARG A 204 10.83 -9.13 4.61
N HIS A 205 11.11 -10.42 4.41
CA HIS A 205 10.19 -11.53 4.71
C HIS A 205 10.02 -11.68 6.23
N LEU A 206 9.20 -10.84 6.86
CA LEU A 206 9.09 -10.72 8.32
C LEU A 206 8.70 -12.02 9.02
N GLY A 207 7.96 -12.89 8.36
CA GLY A 207 7.59 -14.21 8.91
C GLY A 207 8.72 -15.23 8.96
N SER A 208 9.76 -15.08 8.13
CA SER A 208 10.79 -16.11 7.94
C SER A 208 12.21 -15.70 8.31
N ILE A 209 12.54 -14.39 8.37
CA ILE A 209 13.88 -13.93 8.78
C ILE A 209 14.17 -14.30 10.25
N PRO A 210 15.44 -14.36 10.69
CA PRO A 210 15.78 -14.58 12.09
C PRO A 210 15.09 -13.57 13.02
N TYR A 211 14.67 -14.00 14.20
CA TYR A 211 13.90 -13.14 15.13
C TYR A 211 14.62 -11.82 15.46
N GLN A 212 15.95 -11.85 15.67
CA GLN A 212 16.72 -10.65 15.95
C GLN A 212 16.74 -9.66 14.76
N ASP A 213 16.74 -10.17 13.53
CA ASP A 213 16.66 -9.34 12.32
C ASP A 213 15.29 -8.72 12.19
N PHE A 214 14.24 -9.46 12.51
CA PHE A 214 12.87 -8.97 12.57
C PHE A 214 12.72 -7.83 13.60
N VAL A 215 13.23 -8.00 14.82
CA VAL A 215 13.24 -6.94 15.84
C VAL A 215 13.99 -5.71 15.34
N THR A 216 15.18 -5.92 14.78
CA THR A 216 16.02 -4.82 14.24
C THR A 216 15.33 -4.07 13.11
N ASP A 217 14.67 -4.77 12.19
CA ASP A 217 13.92 -4.15 11.09
C ASP A 217 12.74 -3.31 11.61
N THR A 218 11.96 -3.89 12.53
CA THR A 218 10.81 -3.20 13.15
C THR A 218 11.24 -1.95 13.93
N ASP A 219 12.33 -2.04 14.71
CA ASP A 219 12.86 -0.89 15.47
C ASP A 219 13.38 0.22 14.55
N LYS A 220 14.04 -0.15 13.44
CA LYS A 220 14.49 0.83 12.44
C LYS A 220 13.29 1.52 11.79
N TRP A 221 12.22 0.79 11.50
CA TRP A 221 11.02 1.40 10.94
C TRP A 221 10.41 2.41 11.93
N ASP A 222 10.30 2.04 13.18
CA ASP A 222 9.79 2.90 14.25
C ASP A 222 10.63 4.20 14.37
N GLN A 223 11.96 4.07 14.36
CA GLN A 223 12.89 5.18 14.49
C GLN A 223 12.96 6.10 13.27
N ASN A 224 12.94 5.54 12.05
CA ASN A 224 13.21 6.30 10.83
C ASN A 224 11.95 6.64 10.02
N VAL A 225 10.84 5.93 10.24
CA VAL A 225 9.58 6.16 9.52
C VAL A 225 8.50 6.66 10.47
N ALA A 226 8.14 5.91 11.52
CA ALA A 226 7.07 6.32 12.44
C ALA A 226 7.35 7.66 13.12
N SER A 227 8.62 7.98 13.41
CA SER A 227 9.03 9.29 13.93
C SER A 227 8.69 10.48 13.01
N LEU A 228 8.48 10.21 11.71
CA LEU A 228 8.15 11.21 10.70
C LEU A 228 6.67 11.21 10.34
N ILE A 229 6.08 10.03 10.12
CA ILE A 229 4.68 9.92 9.69
C ILE A 229 3.70 9.84 10.87
N GLY A 230 4.19 9.71 12.08
CA GLY A 230 3.42 9.42 13.30
C GLY A 230 3.20 7.92 13.51
N PRO A 231 2.72 7.51 14.69
CA PRO A 231 2.44 6.12 14.97
C PRO A 231 1.34 5.58 14.06
N THR A 232 1.41 4.28 13.76
CA THR A 232 0.37 3.53 13.09
C THR A 232 0.18 2.17 13.77
N ASP A 233 -1.03 1.65 13.70
CA ASP A 233 -1.40 0.32 14.18
C ASP A 233 -1.59 -0.69 13.03
N ILE A 234 -1.30 -0.27 11.78
CA ILE A 234 -1.44 -1.09 10.56
C ILE A 234 -0.08 -1.55 10.06
N ILE A 235 0.06 -2.85 9.79
CA ILE A 235 1.22 -3.41 9.10
C ILE A 235 0.78 -4.22 7.88
N LEU A 236 1.40 -3.95 6.74
CA LEU A 236 1.28 -4.69 5.50
C LEU A 236 2.57 -5.50 5.30
N TYR A 237 2.47 -6.82 5.30
CA TYR A 237 3.65 -7.67 5.21
C TYR A 237 4.25 -7.66 3.79
N PRO A 238 5.54 -7.31 3.64
CA PRO A 238 6.24 -7.47 2.37
C PRO A 238 6.17 -8.93 1.88
N PHE A 239 5.98 -9.11 0.58
CA PHE A 239 5.82 -10.42 -0.06
C PHE A 239 4.63 -11.24 0.48
N GLY A 240 3.76 -10.66 1.29
CA GLY A 240 2.71 -11.38 1.99
C GLY A 240 3.20 -12.34 3.06
N THR A 241 4.47 -12.26 3.48
CA THR A 241 5.06 -13.20 4.44
C THR A 241 4.61 -12.91 5.87
N ASP A 242 3.46 -13.46 6.21
CA ASP A 242 2.83 -13.35 7.53
C ASP A 242 3.63 -14.11 8.61
N ILE A 243 3.50 -13.69 9.85
CA ILE A 243 4.23 -14.27 11.02
C ILE A 243 3.62 -15.55 11.57
N ALA A 244 2.45 -15.98 11.08
CA ALA A 244 1.77 -17.20 11.47
C ALA A 244 0.95 -17.84 10.33
N ASP A 245 1.24 -17.48 9.09
CA ASP A 245 0.48 -17.88 7.90
C ASP A 245 -1.02 -17.54 8.08
N TRP A 246 -1.91 -18.52 7.85
CA TRP A 246 -3.35 -18.37 8.05
C TRP A 246 -3.83 -18.66 9.48
N HIS A 247 -2.93 -19.15 10.38
CA HIS A 247 -3.29 -19.50 11.77
C HIS A 247 -3.54 -18.23 12.59
N PRO A 248 -4.49 -18.24 13.53
CA PRO A 248 -4.70 -17.14 14.46
C PRO A 248 -3.43 -16.84 15.28
N TYR A 249 -3.17 -15.55 15.50
CA TYR A 249 -2.07 -15.15 16.37
C TYR A 249 -2.33 -15.58 17.81
N LYS A 250 -1.28 -15.98 18.50
CA LYS A 250 -1.30 -16.48 19.88
C LYS A 250 -0.19 -15.86 20.70
N ASP A 251 -0.39 -15.83 22.01
CA ASP A 251 0.60 -15.31 22.97
C ASP A 251 1.89 -16.12 23.09
N ASP A 252 2.00 -17.25 22.41
CA ASP A 252 3.25 -18.01 22.28
C ASP A 252 4.08 -17.64 21.04
N ASN A 253 3.57 -16.76 20.16
CA ASN A 253 4.30 -16.23 19.01
C ASN A 253 5.07 -14.95 19.39
N PRO A 254 6.42 -15.01 19.51
CA PRO A 254 7.21 -13.88 19.96
C PRO A 254 7.18 -12.68 18.99
N ARG A 255 6.98 -12.92 17.68
CA ARG A 255 6.85 -11.84 16.68
C ARG A 255 5.54 -11.09 16.85
N TYR A 256 4.45 -11.80 17.11
CA TYR A 256 3.15 -11.20 17.38
C TYR A 256 3.21 -10.34 18.65
N ILE A 257 3.74 -10.91 19.75
CA ILE A 257 3.89 -10.15 21.00
C ILE A 257 4.68 -8.86 20.76
N TYR A 258 5.79 -8.95 20.02
CA TYR A 258 6.62 -7.79 19.74
C TYR A 258 5.89 -6.70 18.93
N LEU A 259 5.17 -7.08 17.86
CA LEU A 259 4.38 -6.14 17.07
C LEU A 259 3.22 -5.56 17.86
N ARG A 260 2.53 -6.38 18.66
CA ARG A 260 1.45 -5.92 19.56
C ARG A 260 1.96 -4.88 20.55
N ASP A 261 3.10 -5.10 21.16
CA ASP A 261 3.72 -4.19 22.13
C ASP A 261 4.20 -2.88 21.47
N LYS A 262 4.50 -2.91 20.16
CA LYS A 262 4.74 -1.73 19.32
C LYS A 262 3.46 -0.99 18.93
N GLY A 263 2.29 -1.54 19.19
CA GLY A 263 0.99 -0.91 18.94
C GLY A 263 0.26 -1.43 17.69
N PHE A 264 0.81 -2.40 16.95
CA PHE A 264 0.14 -2.95 15.77
C PHE A 264 -1.09 -3.78 16.17
N ARG A 265 -2.18 -3.58 15.42
CA ARG A 265 -3.47 -4.26 15.61
C ARG A 265 -4.06 -4.80 14.31
N TYR A 266 -3.74 -4.18 13.18
CA TYR A 266 -4.24 -4.54 11.86
C TYR A 266 -3.10 -5.11 11.02
N PHE A 267 -3.26 -6.38 10.64
CA PHE A 267 -2.21 -7.17 9.98
C PHE A 267 -2.69 -7.63 8.61
N CYS A 268 -2.05 -7.15 7.56
CA CYS A 268 -2.46 -7.42 6.19
C CYS A 268 -1.40 -8.23 5.45
N THR A 269 -1.79 -9.42 5.01
CA THR A 269 -0.96 -10.22 4.12
C THR A 269 -1.39 -10.06 2.67
N VAL A 270 -0.59 -10.58 1.74
CA VAL A 270 -0.96 -10.77 0.34
C VAL A 270 -0.82 -12.25 0.05
N ASP A 271 -1.89 -12.86 -0.37
CA ASP A 271 -1.88 -14.22 -0.88
C ASP A 271 -2.69 -14.29 -2.18
N SER A 272 -2.50 -15.34 -2.97
CA SER A 272 -3.22 -15.54 -4.23
C SER A 272 -4.64 -16.06 -4.03
N SER A 273 -5.16 -16.10 -2.79
CA SER A 273 -6.51 -16.53 -2.49
C SER A 273 -7.51 -15.39 -2.71
N LYS A 274 -8.80 -15.69 -2.58
CA LYS A 274 -9.81 -14.67 -2.35
C LYS A 274 -9.56 -14.07 -0.96
N TYR A 275 -10.03 -12.84 -0.73
CA TYR A 275 -9.82 -12.20 0.57
C TYR A 275 -10.39 -13.04 1.72
N TRP A 276 -9.77 -12.93 2.88
CA TRP A 276 -10.25 -13.47 4.15
C TRP A 276 -10.03 -12.46 5.27
N VAL A 277 -10.80 -12.57 6.34
CA VAL A 277 -10.72 -11.74 7.53
C VAL A 277 -10.73 -12.63 8.76
N GLN A 278 -9.91 -12.29 9.74
CA GLN A 278 -9.91 -12.86 11.09
C GLN A 278 -9.96 -11.74 12.12
N ILE A 279 -10.86 -11.88 13.09
CA ILE A 279 -10.87 -11.08 14.32
C ILE A 279 -10.63 -12.06 15.47
N ASN A 280 -9.58 -11.84 16.25
CA ASN A 280 -9.19 -12.70 17.37
C ASN A 280 -8.48 -11.89 18.46
N GLY A 281 -9.08 -11.84 19.68
CA GLY A 281 -8.54 -11.02 20.76
C GLY A 281 -8.51 -9.54 20.37
N ASP A 282 -7.34 -8.92 20.43
CA ASP A 282 -7.10 -7.53 20.07
C ASP A 282 -6.59 -7.34 18.63
N VAL A 283 -6.80 -8.32 17.75
CA VAL A 283 -6.20 -8.38 16.41
C VAL A 283 -7.26 -8.44 15.34
N PHE A 284 -7.06 -7.61 14.30
CA PHE A 284 -7.68 -7.76 12.98
C PHE A 284 -6.64 -8.23 11.97
N ARG A 285 -6.94 -9.25 11.20
CA ARG A 285 -6.10 -9.74 10.11
C ARG A 285 -6.89 -9.89 8.82
N GLN A 286 -6.25 -9.59 7.69
CA GLN A 286 -6.87 -9.80 6.38
C GLN A 286 -5.87 -10.23 5.32
N GLY A 287 -6.36 -11.02 4.35
CA GLY A 287 -5.71 -11.28 3.08
C GLY A 287 -6.07 -10.19 2.06
N ARG A 288 -5.09 -9.75 1.27
CA ARG A 288 -5.26 -8.80 0.17
C ARG A 288 -5.06 -9.50 -1.17
N ARG A 289 -5.66 -8.99 -2.22
CA ARG A 289 -5.47 -9.47 -3.60
C ARG A 289 -4.63 -8.48 -4.39
N ASN A 290 -3.63 -8.99 -5.10
CA ASN A 290 -2.80 -8.19 -5.99
C ASN A 290 -3.59 -7.70 -7.20
N LEU A 291 -3.34 -6.44 -7.57
CA LEU A 291 -3.82 -5.81 -8.79
C LEU A 291 -2.63 -5.55 -9.73
N ASP A 292 -1.70 -6.49 -9.84
CA ASP A 292 -0.47 -6.38 -10.60
C ASP A 292 -0.56 -7.03 -11.97
N GLY A 293 0.45 -6.79 -12.80
CA GLY A 293 0.51 -7.30 -14.16
C GLY A 293 0.49 -8.84 -14.23
N TYR A 294 1.20 -9.50 -13.32
CA TYR A 294 1.23 -10.96 -13.26
C TYR A 294 -0.13 -11.56 -12.90
N ARG A 295 -0.81 -10.99 -11.88
CA ARG A 295 -2.13 -11.48 -11.47
C ARG A 295 -3.17 -11.28 -12.57
N MET A 296 -3.19 -10.11 -13.22
CA MET A 296 -4.07 -9.86 -14.36
C MET A 296 -3.79 -10.82 -15.54
N TRP A 297 -2.51 -11.03 -15.85
CA TRP A 297 -2.10 -11.96 -16.90
C TRP A 297 -2.58 -13.39 -16.62
N ARG A 298 -2.46 -13.85 -15.38
CA ARG A 298 -2.97 -15.16 -14.97
C ARG A 298 -4.48 -15.25 -15.07
N ASP A 299 -5.21 -14.23 -14.65
CA ASP A 299 -6.67 -14.21 -14.76
C ASP A 299 -7.15 -14.30 -16.20
N ILE A 300 -6.40 -13.73 -17.16
CA ILE A 300 -6.70 -13.84 -18.60
C ILE A 300 -6.43 -15.26 -19.11
N ASN A 301 -5.33 -15.88 -18.73
CA ASN A 301 -4.86 -17.14 -19.29
C ASN A 301 -5.30 -18.39 -18.52
N GLU A 302 -5.83 -18.21 -17.31
CA GLU A 302 -6.33 -19.28 -16.44
C GLU A 302 -7.80 -19.06 -16.07
N PRO A 303 -8.74 -19.20 -17.01
CA PRO A 303 -10.15 -18.84 -16.81
C PRO A 303 -10.82 -19.60 -15.68
N ASN A 304 -10.30 -20.79 -15.32
CA ASN A 304 -10.81 -21.61 -14.21
C ASN A 304 -10.21 -21.23 -12.84
N ASN A 305 -9.27 -20.30 -12.79
CA ASN A 305 -8.55 -19.88 -11.58
C ASN A 305 -8.50 -18.35 -11.41
N GLN A 306 -9.50 -17.66 -11.92
CA GLN A 306 -9.59 -16.21 -11.82
C GLN A 306 -9.76 -15.76 -10.36
N LYS A 307 -9.01 -14.73 -9.99
CA LYS A 307 -9.03 -14.13 -8.65
C LYS A 307 -9.62 -12.72 -8.63
N LEU A 308 -9.72 -12.06 -9.80
CA LEU A 308 -10.12 -10.66 -9.92
C LEU A 308 -11.49 -10.47 -10.59
N SER A 309 -12.15 -11.55 -11.04
CA SER A 309 -13.37 -11.49 -11.87
C SER A 309 -14.58 -10.85 -11.18
N ASP A 310 -14.63 -10.85 -9.85
CA ASP A 310 -15.65 -10.12 -9.08
C ASP A 310 -15.36 -8.62 -8.99
N LEU A 311 -14.11 -8.19 -9.17
CA LEU A 311 -13.67 -6.80 -9.14
C LEU A 311 -13.73 -6.15 -10.53
N PHE A 312 -13.20 -6.84 -11.53
CA PHE A 312 -13.16 -6.38 -12.93
C PHE A 312 -12.87 -7.54 -13.90
N ASN A 313 -13.02 -7.26 -15.18
CA ASN A 313 -12.57 -8.17 -16.24
C ASN A 313 -11.10 -7.88 -16.58
N ALA A 314 -10.20 -8.79 -16.24
CA ALA A 314 -8.77 -8.59 -16.45
C ALA A 314 -8.41 -8.33 -17.92
N SER A 315 -9.10 -8.95 -18.91
CA SER A 315 -8.83 -8.74 -20.33
C SER A 315 -9.19 -7.34 -20.85
N GLU A 316 -10.11 -6.64 -20.18
CA GLU A 316 -10.50 -5.26 -20.52
C GLU A 316 -9.59 -4.23 -19.83
N VAL A 317 -9.10 -4.58 -18.65
CA VAL A 317 -8.23 -3.72 -17.82
C VAL A 317 -6.79 -3.77 -18.29
N PHE A 318 -6.26 -4.95 -18.55
CA PHE A 318 -4.85 -5.19 -18.92
C PHE A 318 -4.37 -4.25 -20.01
N ASP A 319 -3.24 -3.61 -19.77
CA ASP A 319 -2.72 -2.60 -20.69
C ASP A 319 -1.99 -3.28 -21.87
N PRO A 320 -2.39 -3.00 -23.13
CA PRO A 320 -1.77 -3.61 -24.30
C PRO A 320 -0.30 -3.21 -24.50
N VAL A 321 0.21 -2.21 -23.81
CA VAL A 321 1.63 -1.82 -23.86
C VAL A 321 2.54 -2.76 -23.07
N ARG A 322 1.97 -3.60 -22.20
CA ARG A 322 2.74 -4.58 -21.42
C ARG A 322 3.39 -5.62 -22.33
N PRO A 323 4.68 -5.90 -22.14
CA PRO A 323 5.30 -7.08 -22.72
C PRO A 323 4.61 -8.37 -22.25
N THR A 324 4.35 -9.29 -23.18
CA THR A 324 3.76 -10.60 -22.88
C THR A 324 4.67 -11.72 -23.39
N PRO A 325 4.70 -12.89 -22.73
CA PRO A 325 4.01 -13.21 -21.48
C PRO A 325 4.54 -12.41 -20.28
N VAL A 326 3.69 -12.19 -19.28
CA VAL A 326 4.13 -11.68 -17.99
C VAL A 326 4.62 -12.84 -17.15
N GLY A 327 5.91 -12.87 -16.84
CA GLY A 327 6.54 -13.93 -16.05
C GLY A 327 6.43 -13.69 -14.55
N GLU A 328 6.57 -14.78 -13.77
CA GLU A 328 6.81 -14.72 -12.34
C GLU A 328 8.32 -14.77 -12.10
N ILE A 329 8.88 -13.68 -11.60
CA ILE A 329 10.32 -13.54 -11.35
C ILE A 329 10.63 -13.74 -9.87
N ARG A 330 9.61 -13.59 -9.03
CA ARG A 330 9.75 -13.77 -7.60
C ARG A 330 9.91 -15.24 -7.26
N SER A 331 11.01 -15.56 -6.67
CA SER A 331 11.26 -16.84 -5.99
C SER A 331 11.47 -16.60 -4.49
#